data_a5f779b337e9913c92fd6311af5b4d42
#
_entry.id   a5f779b337e9913c92fd6311af5b4d42
#
_cell.length_a   1.000
_cell.length_b   1.000
_cell.length_c   1.000
_cell.angle_alpha   90.00
_cell.angle_beta   90.00
_cell.angle_gamma   90.00
#
_symmetry.space_group_name_H-M   'P 1'
#
loop_
_entity.id
_entity.type
_entity.pdbx_description
1 polymer ?
#
loop_
_entity_poly.entity_id
_entity_poly.type
_entity_poly.pdbx_seq_one_letter_code
_entity_poly.pdbx_strand_id
1 'polypeptide(L)'
;MGHIGMRYSLASRELIADSVETVAESHRLDGLICISNCDKIVPGMLMAAMRINIPTVFVSGGPMKAGTNEKGEKIDLVSVFEGVGKYNSGEITGNELKDLEDNGCPTCGSCSGMFTANSMNCLMEVLGLALPGNGTILATDPSRLDLVREAGKIIIELIKKDLKPRDIVNNDTISNAFALDMAMGGSTNTVLHTIAASIEGELSFDLSKINELSANTPYLCKVSPATPNVHMEDVLNAGGISAILKELSQKKGVLNLDRPTVTGKTLGETIKHSKNLDNSIIRTVENPFSNEGGLAVLYGNIAPDGSVVKTGAVDEKMLFHTGPARIYESQDEALRGILDGEVKAGDVVVIRYEGPKGGPGMPEMLSPTSAIMGMGLGSKVALITDGRFSGGTRGACIGLSLIHISEPTRPRLISY
;
A
#
# COMPACT_ATOMS: atom_id res chain seq x y z
N MET A 1 9.09 -4.40 12.21
CA MET A 1 8.74 -2.97 12.42
C MET A 1 9.29 -2.53 13.76
N GLY A 2 9.48 -1.22 14.00
CA GLY A 2 9.83 -0.68 15.32
C GLY A 2 11.26 -0.92 15.80
N HIS A 3 12.21 -1.27 14.95
CA HIS A 3 13.62 -1.42 15.32
C HIS A 3 14.56 -0.79 14.28
N ILE A 4 15.83 -0.60 14.65
CA ILE A 4 16.84 0.09 13.85
C ILE A 4 17.00 -0.47 12.41
N GLY A 5 16.69 -1.75 12.18
CA GLY A 5 16.72 -2.38 10.87
C GLY A 5 15.74 -1.75 9.87
N MET A 6 14.73 -1.03 10.33
CA MET A 6 13.78 -0.31 9.45
C MET A 6 14.45 0.81 8.63
N ARG A 7 15.64 1.28 9.02
CA ARG A 7 16.46 2.22 8.24
C ARG A 7 16.95 1.64 6.91
N TYR A 8 16.96 0.32 6.76
CA TYR A 8 17.34 -0.37 5.52
C TYR A 8 16.15 -0.69 4.62
N SER A 9 14.92 -0.53 5.11
CA SER A 9 13.70 -0.94 4.42
C SER A 9 13.53 -0.23 3.07
N LEU A 10 13.59 1.10 3.02
CA LEU A 10 13.42 1.82 1.75
C LEU A 10 14.62 1.62 0.82
N ALA A 11 15.84 1.66 1.35
CA ALA A 11 17.05 1.44 0.58
C ALA A 11 17.07 0.07 -0.12
N SER A 12 16.43 -0.95 0.46
CA SER A 12 16.33 -2.27 -0.16
C SER A 12 15.52 -2.26 -1.47
N ARG A 13 14.61 -1.31 -1.69
CA ARG A 13 13.86 -1.17 -2.94
C ARG A 13 14.80 -0.92 -4.12
N GLU A 14 15.74 0.03 -3.96
CA GLU A 14 16.75 0.35 -4.97
C GLU A 14 17.70 -0.84 -5.21
N LEU A 15 18.19 -1.44 -4.11
CA LEU A 15 19.07 -2.60 -4.21
C LEU A 15 18.41 -3.77 -4.94
N ILE A 16 17.11 -4.00 -4.72
CA ILE A 16 16.35 -5.03 -5.43
C ILE A 16 16.27 -4.69 -6.93
N ALA A 17 15.94 -3.43 -7.27
CA ALA A 17 15.88 -3.00 -8.65
C ALA A 17 17.21 -3.22 -9.38
N ASP A 18 18.31 -2.79 -8.77
CA ASP A 18 19.67 -2.95 -9.31
C ASP A 18 20.09 -4.42 -9.43
N SER A 19 19.71 -5.24 -8.45
CA SER A 19 20.04 -6.68 -8.48
C SER A 19 19.33 -7.38 -9.62
N VAL A 20 18.03 -7.10 -9.83
CA VAL A 20 17.26 -7.68 -10.93
C VAL A 20 17.82 -7.21 -12.27
N GLU A 21 18.10 -5.91 -12.43
CA GLU A 21 18.70 -5.35 -13.64
C GLU A 21 20.05 -6.02 -13.94
N THR A 22 20.94 -6.07 -12.93
CA THR A 22 22.28 -6.67 -13.08
C THR A 22 22.20 -8.12 -13.56
N VAL A 23 21.32 -8.92 -12.99
CA VAL A 23 21.18 -10.34 -13.39
C VAL A 23 20.55 -10.46 -14.78
N ALA A 24 19.48 -9.72 -15.06
CA ALA A 24 18.79 -9.79 -16.34
C ALA A 24 19.69 -9.34 -17.51
N GLU A 25 20.41 -8.26 -17.36
CA GLU A 25 21.31 -7.73 -18.38
C GLU A 25 22.54 -8.61 -18.57
N SER A 26 23.18 -9.07 -17.49
CA SER A 26 24.39 -9.89 -17.59
C SER A 26 24.12 -11.27 -18.22
N HIS A 27 22.94 -11.84 -17.98
CA HIS A 27 22.51 -13.11 -18.56
C HIS A 27 21.75 -12.95 -19.89
N ARG A 28 21.50 -11.72 -20.32
CA ARG A 28 20.76 -11.41 -21.56
C ARG A 28 19.43 -12.11 -21.64
N LEU A 29 18.63 -12.01 -20.56
CA LEU A 29 17.34 -12.69 -20.47
C LEU A 29 16.31 -12.08 -21.44
N ASP A 30 15.49 -12.93 -22.05
CA ASP A 30 14.41 -12.51 -22.97
C ASP A 30 13.12 -12.10 -22.26
N GLY A 31 12.96 -12.46 -20.99
CA GLY A 31 11.78 -12.12 -20.20
C GLY A 31 11.94 -12.45 -18.73
N LEU A 32 11.04 -11.91 -17.90
CA LEU A 32 11.06 -12.03 -16.45
C LEU A 32 9.73 -12.53 -15.90
N ILE A 33 9.78 -13.44 -14.93
CA ILE A 33 8.68 -13.70 -14.00
C ILE A 33 9.10 -13.15 -12.65
N CYS A 34 8.45 -12.06 -12.21
CA CYS A 34 8.73 -11.42 -10.94
C CYS A 34 7.85 -12.00 -9.84
N ILE A 35 8.42 -12.86 -8.98
CA ILE A 35 7.72 -13.42 -7.82
C ILE A 35 7.97 -12.50 -6.63
N SER A 36 7.03 -11.66 -6.32
CA SER A 36 7.16 -10.60 -5.31
C SER A 36 6.04 -10.69 -4.28
N ASN A 37 6.30 -10.32 -3.03
CA ASN A 37 5.24 -10.38 -2.01
C ASN A 37 5.37 -9.38 -0.85
N CYS A 38 6.41 -8.55 -0.81
CA CYS A 38 6.61 -7.62 0.30
C CYS A 38 6.70 -6.18 -0.18
N ASP A 39 6.54 -5.24 0.75
CA ASP A 39 6.30 -3.83 0.49
C ASP A 39 7.41 -3.10 -0.28
N LYS A 40 8.65 -3.59 -0.26
CA LYS A 40 9.78 -3.05 -1.05
C LYS A 40 10.18 -3.94 -2.22
N ILE A 41 9.84 -5.24 -2.15
CA ILE A 41 10.14 -6.19 -3.23
C ILE A 41 9.28 -5.91 -4.46
N VAL A 42 7.97 -5.71 -4.27
CA VAL A 42 7.06 -5.43 -5.38
C VAL A 42 7.48 -4.17 -6.14
N PRO A 43 7.64 -3.00 -5.48
CA PRO A 43 8.05 -1.79 -6.22
C PRO A 43 9.49 -1.86 -6.72
N GLY A 44 10.42 -2.52 -6.04
CA GLY A 44 11.79 -2.70 -6.53
C GLY A 44 11.84 -3.51 -7.81
N MET A 45 11.10 -4.62 -7.88
CA MET A 45 10.98 -5.42 -9.11
C MET A 45 10.22 -4.66 -10.22
N LEU A 46 9.20 -3.85 -9.86
CA LEU A 46 8.50 -3.01 -10.83
C LEU A 46 9.43 -1.95 -11.43
N MET A 47 10.25 -1.28 -10.61
CA MET A 47 11.25 -0.34 -11.08
C MET A 47 12.23 -1.02 -12.05
N ALA A 48 12.74 -2.21 -11.71
CA ALA A 48 13.61 -2.99 -12.59
C ALA A 48 12.91 -3.33 -13.92
N ALA A 49 11.68 -3.84 -13.86
CA ALA A 49 10.91 -4.19 -15.05
C ALA A 49 10.68 -2.99 -15.98
N MET A 50 10.37 -1.82 -15.41
CA MET A 50 10.20 -0.57 -16.16
C MET A 50 11.52 -0.07 -16.75
N ARG A 51 12.64 -0.24 -16.05
CA ARG A 51 13.98 0.18 -16.46
C ARG A 51 14.52 -0.69 -17.59
N ILE A 52 14.53 -2.01 -17.41
CA ILE A 52 15.05 -3.01 -18.35
C ILE A 52 14.16 -3.11 -19.59
N ASN A 53 12.84 -3.02 -19.38
CA ASN A 53 11.80 -3.06 -20.40
C ASN A 53 11.87 -4.29 -21.33
N ILE A 54 11.97 -5.49 -20.76
CA ILE A 54 11.79 -6.77 -21.45
C ILE A 54 10.45 -7.39 -21.02
N PRO A 55 9.86 -8.32 -21.81
CA PRO A 55 8.63 -9.01 -21.44
C PRO A 55 8.62 -9.47 -20.00
N THR A 56 7.64 -9.05 -19.22
CA THR A 56 7.61 -9.29 -17.75
C THR A 56 6.19 -9.60 -17.28
N VAL A 57 6.06 -10.58 -16.39
CA VAL A 57 4.81 -10.89 -15.68
C VAL A 57 5.07 -10.93 -14.16
N PHE A 58 4.14 -10.36 -13.39
CA PHE A 58 4.19 -10.39 -11.93
C PHE A 58 3.30 -11.48 -11.36
N VAL A 59 3.80 -12.19 -10.36
CA VAL A 59 3.04 -13.15 -9.56
C VAL A 59 3.36 -12.92 -8.10
N SER A 60 2.37 -12.50 -7.30
CA SER A 60 2.61 -12.33 -5.87
C SER A 60 2.59 -13.68 -5.14
N GLY A 61 3.27 -13.73 -3.98
CA GLY A 61 3.17 -14.87 -3.07
C GLY A 61 1.82 -14.97 -2.36
N GLY A 62 0.99 -13.94 -2.43
CA GLY A 62 -0.33 -13.85 -1.82
C GLY A 62 -0.34 -13.34 -0.37
N PRO A 63 -1.47 -12.80 0.11
CA PRO A 63 -1.65 -12.38 1.50
C PRO A 63 -1.78 -13.59 2.43
N MET A 64 -1.42 -13.40 3.70
CA MET A 64 -1.74 -14.36 4.75
C MET A 64 -3.22 -14.27 5.16
N LYS A 65 -3.71 -15.32 5.81
CA LYS A 65 -4.98 -15.29 6.49
C LYS A 65 -4.93 -14.38 7.73
N ALA A 66 -6.03 -13.73 8.07
CA ALA A 66 -6.14 -13.02 9.34
C ALA A 66 -6.00 -13.98 10.53
N GLY A 67 -5.41 -13.50 11.62
CA GLY A 67 -5.37 -14.20 12.89
C GLY A 67 -6.74 -14.21 13.60
N THR A 68 -6.82 -15.00 14.65
CA THR A 68 -7.99 -15.03 15.53
C THR A 68 -7.50 -15.16 16.96
N ASN A 69 -7.89 -14.24 17.85
CA ASN A 69 -7.54 -14.30 19.25
C ASN A 69 -8.41 -15.34 20.01
N GLU A 70 -8.09 -15.59 21.28
CA GLU A 70 -8.84 -16.51 22.13
C GLU A 70 -10.33 -16.14 22.28
N LYS A 71 -10.69 -14.86 22.06
CA LYS A 71 -12.08 -14.37 22.09
C LYS A 71 -12.83 -14.60 20.77
N GLY A 72 -12.16 -15.14 19.74
CA GLY A 72 -12.73 -15.36 18.41
C GLY A 72 -12.78 -14.13 17.52
N GLU A 73 -12.09 -13.04 17.90
CA GLU A 73 -12.02 -11.81 17.12
C GLU A 73 -10.91 -11.89 16.09
N LYS A 74 -11.14 -11.35 14.87
CA LYS A 74 -10.10 -11.22 13.85
C LYS A 74 -9.03 -10.24 14.31
N ILE A 75 -7.76 -10.65 14.15
CA ILE A 75 -6.59 -9.85 14.50
C ILE A 75 -5.54 -9.91 13.37
N ASP A 76 -4.65 -8.95 13.39
CA ASP A 76 -3.56 -8.83 12.45
C ASP A 76 -2.34 -8.13 13.09
N LEU A 77 -1.34 -7.82 12.28
CA LEU A 77 -0.13 -7.12 12.73
C LEU A 77 -0.44 -5.81 13.47
N VAL A 78 -1.45 -5.05 13.02
CA VAL A 78 -1.82 -3.78 13.65
C VAL A 78 -2.39 -4.03 15.04
N SER A 79 -3.19 -5.07 15.20
CA SER A 79 -3.74 -5.49 16.51
C SER A 79 -2.63 -5.76 17.53
N VAL A 80 -1.51 -6.36 17.11
CA VAL A 80 -0.36 -6.61 17.98
C VAL A 80 0.30 -5.30 18.41
N PHE A 81 0.56 -4.39 17.46
CA PHE A 81 1.20 -3.10 17.78
C PHE A 81 0.31 -2.19 18.63
N GLU A 82 -1.00 -2.16 18.39
CA GLU A 82 -1.96 -1.44 19.24
C GLU A 82 -2.09 -2.09 20.62
N GLY A 83 -1.96 -3.42 20.68
CA GLY A 83 -1.93 -4.19 21.92
C GLY A 83 -0.85 -3.73 22.89
N VAL A 84 0.32 -3.30 22.39
CA VAL A 84 1.37 -2.72 23.24
C VAL A 84 0.88 -1.45 23.94
N GLY A 85 0.19 -0.55 23.22
CA GLY A 85 -0.37 0.67 23.80
C GLY A 85 -1.48 0.34 24.83
N LYS A 86 -2.39 -0.62 24.50
CA LYS A 86 -3.44 -1.07 25.40
C LYS A 86 -2.91 -1.72 26.68
N TYR A 87 -1.84 -2.51 26.57
CA TYR A 87 -1.17 -3.08 27.71
C TYR A 87 -0.56 -1.98 28.59
N ASN A 88 0.12 -1.00 27.98
CA ASN A 88 0.72 0.10 28.70
C ASN A 88 -0.32 0.99 29.43
N SER A 89 -1.49 1.17 28.85
CA SER A 89 -2.63 1.87 29.48
C SER A 89 -3.39 1.04 30.54
N GLY A 90 -3.09 -0.24 30.67
CA GLY A 90 -3.78 -1.16 31.57
C GLY A 90 -5.14 -1.64 31.07
N GLU A 91 -5.47 -1.43 29.77
CA GLU A 91 -6.71 -1.88 29.15
C GLU A 91 -6.75 -3.40 28.94
N ILE A 92 -5.58 -3.99 28.63
CA ILE A 92 -5.42 -5.45 28.50
C ILE A 92 -4.32 -5.98 29.43
N THR A 93 -4.40 -7.28 29.71
CA THR A 93 -3.41 -8.01 30.52
C THR A 93 -2.21 -8.48 29.69
N GLY A 94 -1.12 -8.90 30.35
CA GLY A 94 0.01 -9.50 29.66
C GLY A 94 -0.32 -10.80 28.91
N ASN A 95 -1.30 -11.58 29.39
CA ASN A 95 -1.76 -12.79 28.70
C ASN A 95 -2.54 -12.45 27.42
N GLU A 96 -3.38 -11.42 27.45
CA GLU A 96 -4.08 -10.94 26.26
C GLU A 96 -3.11 -10.34 25.23
N LEU A 97 -2.08 -9.62 25.65
CA LEU A 97 -1.02 -9.15 24.74
C LEU A 97 -0.29 -10.34 24.10
N LYS A 98 0.04 -11.36 24.90
CA LYS A 98 0.69 -12.56 24.39
C LYS A 98 -0.18 -13.32 23.39
N ASP A 99 -1.48 -13.42 23.63
CA ASP A 99 -2.44 -14.00 22.67
C ASP A 99 -2.41 -13.25 21.33
N LEU A 100 -2.37 -11.90 21.33
CA LEU A 100 -2.21 -11.10 20.11
C LEU A 100 -0.89 -11.40 19.39
N GLU A 101 0.23 -11.51 20.12
CA GLU A 101 1.54 -11.81 19.57
C GLU A 101 1.60 -13.20 18.94
N ASP A 102 1.04 -14.21 19.61
CA ASP A 102 1.10 -15.60 19.17
C ASP A 102 0.18 -15.85 17.96
N ASN A 103 -0.93 -15.12 17.83
CA ASN A 103 -1.98 -15.39 16.84
C ASN A 103 -2.15 -14.31 15.76
N GLY A 104 -1.50 -13.15 15.86
CA GLY A 104 -1.69 -12.04 14.93
C GLY A 104 -1.21 -12.30 13.50
N CYS A 105 -0.27 -13.23 13.32
CA CYS A 105 0.31 -13.59 12.00
C CYS A 105 0.36 -15.11 11.83
N PRO A 106 -0.78 -15.80 11.61
CA PRO A 106 -0.90 -17.25 11.80
C PRO A 106 -0.32 -18.09 10.64
N THR A 107 -0.12 -17.51 9.44
CA THR A 107 0.32 -18.25 8.25
C THR A 107 1.43 -17.52 7.49
N CYS A 108 1.96 -18.14 6.43
CA CYS A 108 2.83 -17.44 5.49
C CYS A 108 2.03 -16.49 4.58
N GLY A 109 2.74 -15.53 3.97
CA GLY A 109 2.17 -14.55 3.05
C GLY A 109 2.59 -13.12 3.39
N SER A 110 2.12 -12.16 2.61
CA SER A 110 2.12 -10.74 2.99
C SER A 110 1.11 -10.50 4.12
N CYS A 111 1.07 -9.29 4.68
CA CYS A 111 0.11 -8.96 5.74
C CYS A 111 -1.34 -9.25 5.32
N SER A 112 -2.22 -9.55 6.27
CA SER A 112 -3.63 -9.86 5.96
C SER A 112 -4.49 -8.64 5.63
N GLY A 113 -4.05 -7.41 6.00
CA GLY A 113 -4.75 -6.15 5.71
C GLY A 113 -4.27 -5.46 4.42
N MET A 114 -4.93 -4.34 4.08
CA MET A 114 -4.56 -3.46 2.95
C MET A 114 -3.39 -2.54 3.34
N PHE A 115 -2.23 -3.16 3.62
CA PHE A 115 -0.98 -2.50 3.88
C PHE A 115 -0.19 -2.36 2.58
N THR A 116 1.05 -1.85 2.63
CA THR A 116 1.80 -1.52 1.42
C THR A 116 2.01 -2.71 0.49
N ALA A 117 2.34 -3.89 1.03
CA ALA A 117 2.56 -5.09 0.22
C ALA A 117 1.32 -5.47 -0.60
N ASN A 118 0.16 -5.57 0.06
CA ASN A 118 -1.09 -5.93 -0.61
C ASN A 118 -1.58 -4.82 -1.54
N SER A 119 -1.45 -3.54 -1.15
CA SER A 119 -1.75 -2.42 -2.04
C SER A 119 -0.96 -2.56 -3.34
N MET A 120 0.36 -2.71 -3.26
CA MET A 120 1.19 -2.87 -4.46
C MET A 120 0.85 -4.14 -5.27
N ASN A 121 0.58 -5.28 -4.62
CA ASN A 121 0.19 -6.51 -5.31
C ASN A 121 -1.16 -6.36 -6.06
N CYS A 122 -2.12 -5.62 -5.49
CA CYS A 122 -3.38 -5.28 -6.15
C CYS A 122 -3.16 -4.32 -7.33
N LEU A 123 -2.28 -3.32 -7.17
CA LEU A 123 -1.95 -2.40 -8.25
C LEU A 123 -1.32 -3.10 -9.45
N MET A 124 -0.56 -4.20 -9.27
CA MET A 124 -0.02 -4.96 -10.39
C MET A 124 -1.10 -5.54 -11.31
N GLU A 125 -2.28 -5.92 -10.78
CA GLU A 125 -3.42 -6.36 -11.61
C GLU A 125 -3.93 -5.22 -12.49
N VAL A 126 -4.10 -4.05 -11.91
CA VAL A 126 -4.68 -2.88 -12.60
C VAL A 126 -3.71 -2.23 -13.57
N LEU A 127 -2.42 -2.22 -13.24
CA LEU A 127 -1.36 -1.82 -14.17
C LEU A 127 -1.27 -2.74 -15.38
N GLY A 128 -1.92 -3.91 -15.34
CA GLY A 128 -1.93 -4.89 -16.41
C GLY A 128 -0.71 -5.82 -16.43
N LEU A 129 0.14 -5.80 -15.39
CA LEU A 129 1.37 -6.59 -15.30
C LEU A 129 1.20 -7.92 -14.55
N ALA A 130 0.06 -8.15 -13.91
CA ALA A 130 -0.26 -9.39 -13.19
C ALA A 130 -1.62 -9.97 -13.63
N LEU A 131 -1.82 -11.24 -13.29
CA LEU A 131 -3.08 -11.94 -13.56
C LEU A 131 -4.15 -11.56 -12.54
N PRO A 132 -5.44 -11.60 -12.90
CA PRO A 132 -6.54 -11.47 -11.94
C PRO A 132 -6.41 -12.45 -10.77
N GLY A 133 -6.62 -11.96 -9.55
CA GLY A 133 -6.43 -12.71 -8.31
C GLY A 133 -5.03 -12.60 -7.70
N ASN A 134 -4.11 -11.90 -8.37
CA ASN A 134 -2.74 -11.72 -7.89
C ASN A 134 -2.68 -11.11 -6.48
N GLY A 135 -3.47 -10.08 -6.22
CA GLY A 135 -3.45 -9.37 -4.94
C GLY A 135 -4.27 -10.02 -3.83
N THR A 136 -5.20 -10.94 -4.14
CA THR A 136 -6.20 -11.41 -3.18
C THR A 136 -6.17 -12.91 -2.87
N ILE A 137 -5.80 -13.77 -3.82
CA ILE A 137 -5.67 -15.21 -3.55
C ILE A 137 -4.65 -15.42 -2.43
N LEU A 138 -5.04 -16.13 -1.37
CA LEU A 138 -4.17 -16.32 -0.20
C LEU A 138 -2.90 -17.10 -0.54
N ALA A 139 -1.83 -16.87 0.22
CA ALA A 139 -0.56 -17.58 0.04
C ALA A 139 -0.69 -19.10 0.26
N THR A 140 -1.62 -19.52 1.11
CA THR A 140 -1.90 -20.92 1.42
C THR A 140 -2.97 -21.56 0.53
N ASP A 141 -3.59 -20.79 -0.37
CA ASP A 141 -4.61 -21.31 -1.28
C ASP A 141 -3.95 -22.09 -2.44
N PRO A 142 -4.39 -23.33 -2.72
CA PRO A 142 -3.85 -24.13 -3.82
C PRO A 142 -3.92 -23.45 -5.20
N SER A 143 -4.94 -22.59 -5.45
CA SER A 143 -5.11 -21.84 -6.69
C SER A 143 -3.99 -20.81 -6.93
N ARG A 144 -3.20 -20.46 -5.90
CA ARG A 144 -2.00 -19.65 -6.04
C ARG A 144 -0.97 -20.30 -6.97
N LEU A 145 -0.81 -21.63 -6.89
CA LEU A 145 0.07 -22.37 -7.79
C LEU A 145 -0.42 -22.36 -9.24
N ASP A 146 -1.72 -22.28 -9.46
CA ASP A 146 -2.28 -22.17 -10.81
C ASP A 146 -1.96 -20.82 -11.46
N LEU A 147 -1.97 -19.73 -10.67
CA LEU A 147 -1.48 -18.43 -11.15
C LEU A 147 0.00 -18.49 -11.58
N VAL A 148 0.84 -19.15 -10.79
CA VAL A 148 2.27 -19.30 -11.12
C VAL A 148 2.45 -20.10 -12.42
N ARG A 149 1.71 -21.21 -12.57
CA ARG A 149 1.74 -22.01 -13.81
C ARG A 149 1.27 -21.21 -15.02
N GLU A 150 0.21 -20.43 -14.86
CA GLU A 150 -0.33 -19.60 -15.95
C GLU A 150 0.63 -18.47 -16.32
N ALA A 151 1.27 -17.82 -15.34
CA ALA A 151 2.32 -16.84 -15.59
C ALA A 151 3.48 -17.43 -16.42
N GLY A 152 3.86 -18.70 -16.14
CA GLY A 152 4.86 -19.42 -16.92
C GLY A 152 4.50 -19.64 -18.39
N LYS A 153 3.20 -19.75 -18.71
CA LYS A 153 2.73 -19.82 -20.12
C LYS A 153 2.68 -18.42 -20.74
N ILE A 154 2.18 -17.45 -19.98
CA ILE A 154 2.01 -16.07 -20.45
C ILE A 154 3.34 -15.44 -20.81
N ILE A 155 4.40 -15.64 -20.04
CA ILE A 155 5.70 -15.04 -20.35
C ILE A 155 6.22 -15.47 -21.72
N ILE A 156 5.98 -16.71 -22.13
CA ILE A 156 6.35 -17.19 -23.47
C ILE A 156 5.58 -16.45 -24.56
N GLU A 157 4.30 -16.20 -24.34
CA GLU A 157 3.49 -15.45 -25.31
C GLU A 157 3.85 -13.96 -25.36
N LEU A 158 4.25 -13.37 -24.22
CA LEU A 158 4.74 -12.00 -24.18
C LEU A 158 6.07 -11.87 -24.94
N ILE A 159 7.00 -12.82 -24.78
CA ILE A 159 8.27 -12.86 -25.52
C ILE A 159 8.01 -12.99 -27.03
N LYS A 160 7.14 -13.89 -27.46
CA LYS A 160 6.79 -14.05 -28.90
C LYS A 160 6.20 -12.79 -29.51
N LYS A 161 5.44 -12.01 -28.74
CA LYS A 161 4.79 -10.77 -29.17
C LYS A 161 5.64 -9.53 -28.96
N ASP A 162 6.78 -9.67 -28.32
CA ASP A 162 7.65 -8.57 -27.85
C ASP A 162 6.89 -7.52 -27.03
N LEU A 163 5.87 -7.97 -26.24
CA LEU A 163 5.05 -7.10 -25.42
C LEU A 163 5.74 -6.82 -24.08
N LYS A 164 6.12 -5.57 -23.84
CA LYS A 164 6.98 -5.12 -22.76
C LYS A 164 6.22 -4.30 -21.70
N PRO A 165 6.78 -4.12 -20.50
CA PRO A 165 6.15 -3.30 -19.46
C PRO A 165 5.77 -1.88 -19.91
N ARG A 166 6.62 -1.18 -20.65
CA ARG A 166 6.33 0.19 -21.14
C ARG A 166 5.28 0.25 -22.24
N ASP A 167 4.94 -0.88 -22.90
CA ASP A 167 3.82 -0.97 -23.84
C ASP A 167 2.48 -1.08 -23.10
N ILE A 168 2.51 -1.60 -21.86
CA ILE A 168 1.34 -1.83 -21.01
C ILE A 168 1.14 -0.63 -20.06
N VAL A 169 2.22 -0.24 -19.36
CA VAL A 169 2.17 0.80 -18.32
C VAL A 169 2.37 2.18 -18.93
N ASN A 170 1.38 3.04 -18.74
CA ASN A 170 1.37 4.43 -19.17
C ASN A 170 0.59 5.29 -18.16
N ASN A 171 0.41 6.58 -18.41
CA ASN A 171 -0.29 7.48 -17.50
C ASN A 171 -1.76 7.08 -17.25
N ASP A 172 -2.42 6.43 -18.21
CA ASP A 172 -3.79 5.95 -18.05
C ASP A 172 -3.86 4.74 -17.11
N THR A 173 -2.92 3.79 -17.23
CA THR A 173 -2.86 2.63 -16.33
C THR A 173 -2.43 3.04 -14.92
N ILE A 174 -1.58 4.06 -14.79
CA ILE A 174 -1.25 4.66 -13.49
C ILE A 174 -2.48 5.34 -12.87
N SER A 175 -3.28 6.05 -13.67
CA SER A 175 -4.55 6.63 -13.21
C SER A 175 -5.52 5.54 -12.76
N ASN A 176 -5.63 4.43 -13.51
CA ASN A 176 -6.41 3.25 -13.09
C ASN A 176 -5.91 2.65 -11.75
N ALA A 177 -4.59 2.56 -11.59
CA ALA A 177 -3.97 2.05 -10.36
C ALA A 177 -4.33 2.93 -9.15
N PHE A 178 -4.22 4.26 -9.29
CA PHE A 178 -4.65 5.19 -8.24
C PHE A 178 -6.17 5.14 -8.01
N ALA A 179 -7.00 4.95 -9.05
CA ALA A 179 -8.44 4.78 -8.86
C ALA A 179 -8.76 3.53 -8.00
N LEU A 180 -8.08 2.39 -8.22
CA LEU A 180 -8.22 1.25 -7.33
C LEU A 180 -7.74 1.56 -5.91
N ASP A 181 -6.58 2.19 -5.79
CA ASP A 181 -6.00 2.57 -4.50
C ASP A 181 -6.94 3.47 -3.68
N MET A 182 -7.58 4.44 -4.35
CA MET A 182 -8.62 5.31 -3.77
C MET A 182 -9.86 4.52 -3.35
N ALA A 183 -10.31 3.58 -4.20
CA ALA A 183 -11.50 2.78 -3.93
C ALA A 183 -11.34 1.79 -2.77
N MET A 184 -10.11 1.43 -2.44
CA MET A 184 -9.78 0.51 -1.34
C MET A 184 -9.14 1.21 -0.13
N GLY A 185 -8.80 2.48 -0.23
CA GLY A 185 -8.02 3.18 0.80
C GLY A 185 -6.68 2.50 1.04
N GLY A 186 -5.88 2.38 0.00
CA GLY A 186 -4.59 1.71 0.05
C GLY A 186 -3.54 2.40 0.93
N SER A 187 -2.32 1.94 0.87
CA SER A 187 -1.21 2.51 1.63
C SER A 187 -0.77 3.86 1.04
N THR A 188 -0.48 4.84 1.88
CA THR A 188 0.15 6.10 1.44
C THR A 188 1.49 5.88 0.73
N ASN A 189 2.17 4.76 0.99
CA ASN A 189 3.43 4.39 0.31
C ASN A 189 3.24 4.03 -1.17
N THR A 190 2.03 3.72 -1.63
CA THR A 190 1.76 3.47 -3.06
C THR A 190 2.07 4.69 -3.91
N VAL A 191 1.79 5.89 -3.40
CA VAL A 191 2.15 7.16 -4.06
C VAL A 191 3.65 7.21 -4.33
N LEU A 192 4.46 7.02 -3.28
CA LEU A 192 5.92 6.98 -3.37
C LEU A 192 6.42 5.94 -4.39
N HIS A 193 5.89 4.73 -4.30
CA HIS A 193 6.39 3.61 -5.11
C HIS A 193 5.96 3.68 -6.57
N THR A 194 4.73 4.12 -6.83
CA THR A 194 4.22 4.28 -8.19
C THR A 194 4.93 5.41 -8.92
N ILE A 195 5.24 6.51 -8.23
CA ILE A 195 6.03 7.61 -8.80
C ILE A 195 7.44 7.14 -9.15
N ALA A 196 8.12 6.42 -8.25
CA ALA A 196 9.45 5.90 -8.51
C ALA A 196 9.46 4.97 -9.74
N ALA A 197 8.48 4.06 -9.85
CA ALA A 197 8.36 3.20 -11.02
C ALA A 197 8.01 3.97 -12.31
N SER A 198 7.23 5.06 -12.21
CA SER A 198 6.92 5.94 -13.34
C SER A 198 8.17 6.62 -13.88
N ILE A 199 9.04 7.10 -12.99
CA ILE A 199 10.33 7.73 -13.38
C ILE A 199 11.20 6.73 -14.13
N GLU A 200 11.32 5.50 -13.63
CA GLU A 200 12.08 4.44 -14.32
C GLU A 200 11.48 4.07 -15.68
N GLY A 201 10.16 4.21 -15.83
CA GLY A 201 9.45 4.03 -17.10
C GLY A 201 9.48 5.25 -18.03
N GLU A 202 10.17 6.31 -17.65
CA GLU A 202 10.21 7.59 -18.40
C GLU A 202 8.81 8.23 -18.53
N LEU A 203 7.93 7.97 -17.56
CA LEU A 203 6.60 8.56 -17.50
C LEU A 203 6.61 9.80 -16.60
N SER A 204 5.88 10.83 -17.02
CA SER A 204 5.64 12.03 -16.22
C SER A 204 4.21 11.98 -15.67
N PHE A 205 4.04 11.48 -14.46
CA PHE A 205 2.76 11.50 -13.77
C PHE A 205 2.66 12.77 -12.90
N ASP A 206 1.62 13.55 -13.14
CA ASP A 206 1.37 14.77 -12.39
C ASP A 206 0.69 14.42 -11.04
N LEU A 207 1.37 14.71 -9.94
CA LEU A 207 0.89 14.50 -8.57
C LEU A 207 -0.38 15.27 -8.26
N SER A 208 -0.62 16.41 -8.92
CA SER A 208 -1.86 17.18 -8.73
C SER A 208 -3.11 16.37 -9.10
N LYS A 209 -2.97 15.38 -10.01
CA LYS A 209 -4.05 14.46 -10.39
C LYS A 209 -4.51 13.55 -9.26
N ILE A 210 -3.73 13.33 -8.22
CA ILE A 210 -4.11 12.43 -7.12
C ILE A 210 -5.40 12.93 -6.44
N ASN A 211 -5.49 14.23 -6.15
CA ASN A 211 -6.71 14.80 -5.56
C ASN A 211 -7.90 14.78 -6.53
N GLU A 212 -7.66 15.00 -7.82
CA GLU A 212 -8.70 14.87 -8.85
C GLU A 212 -9.22 13.44 -8.93
N LEU A 213 -8.32 12.45 -8.95
CA LEU A 213 -8.69 11.03 -8.93
C LEU A 213 -9.43 10.66 -7.65
N SER A 214 -8.98 11.16 -6.49
CA SER A 214 -9.67 10.94 -5.21
C SER A 214 -11.08 11.52 -5.22
N ALA A 215 -11.27 12.75 -5.67
CA ALA A 215 -12.58 13.39 -5.74
C ALA A 215 -13.56 12.67 -6.70
N ASN A 216 -13.02 11.97 -7.72
CA ASN A 216 -13.82 11.28 -8.71
C ASN A 216 -14.02 9.78 -8.44
N THR A 217 -13.27 9.19 -7.52
CA THR A 217 -13.31 7.75 -7.23
C THR A 217 -14.03 7.47 -5.92
N PRO A 218 -15.14 6.72 -5.91
CA PRO A 218 -15.84 6.37 -4.68
C PRO A 218 -15.02 5.36 -3.85
N TYR A 219 -15.09 5.47 -2.52
CA TYR A 219 -14.49 4.52 -1.59
C TYR A 219 -15.43 3.32 -1.42
N LEU A 220 -15.08 2.18 -2.04
CA LEU A 220 -15.96 1.02 -2.16
C LEU A 220 -15.63 -0.13 -1.20
N CYS A 221 -14.39 -0.25 -0.74
CA CYS A 221 -13.95 -1.41 0.02
C CYS A 221 -13.06 -1.01 1.19
N LYS A 222 -13.60 -1.07 2.42
CA LYS A 222 -12.84 -0.84 3.65
C LYS A 222 -12.18 -2.13 4.10
N VAL A 223 -10.85 -2.11 4.23
CA VAL A 223 -10.03 -3.24 4.67
C VAL A 223 -9.15 -2.79 5.84
N SER A 224 -8.74 -3.69 6.74
CA SER A 224 -7.76 -3.34 7.79
C SER A 224 -6.57 -2.56 7.18
N PRO A 225 -6.14 -1.44 7.78
CA PRO A 225 -6.45 -0.94 9.11
C PRO A 225 -7.67 -0.01 9.19
N ALA A 226 -8.33 0.33 8.06
CA ALA A 226 -9.49 1.23 8.04
C ALA A 226 -10.72 0.63 8.75
N THR A 227 -10.75 -0.70 8.94
CA THR A 227 -11.71 -1.45 9.77
C THR A 227 -11.02 -2.68 10.34
N PRO A 228 -11.32 -3.12 11.58
CA PRO A 228 -10.70 -4.30 12.16
C PRO A 228 -11.27 -5.62 11.63
N ASN A 229 -12.43 -5.62 10.98
CA ASN A 229 -13.20 -6.82 10.70
C ASN A 229 -13.05 -7.39 9.30
N VAL A 230 -12.46 -6.63 8.36
CA VAL A 230 -12.34 -7.03 6.95
C VAL A 230 -10.87 -7.12 6.58
N HIS A 231 -10.47 -8.27 6.04
CA HIS A 231 -9.11 -8.56 5.60
C HIS A 231 -9.09 -9.00 4.13
N MET A 232 -7.91 -9.26 3.56
CA MET A 232 -7.78 -9.60 2.14
C MET A 232 -8.53 -10.89 1.76
N GLU A 233 -8.69 -11.84 2.68
CA GLU A 233 -9.51 -13.04 2.47
C GLU A 233 -10.99 -12.70 2.24
N ASP A 234 -11.52 -11.69 2.94
CA ASP A 234 -12.91 -11.25 2.77
C ASP A 234 -13.09 -10.58 1.41
N VAL A 235 -12.11 -9.80 0.98
CA VAL A 235 -12.10 -9.19 -0.36
C VAL A 235 -12.07 -10.27 -1.44
N LEU A 236 -11.25 -11.31 -1.30
CA LEU A 236 -11.22 -12.45 -2.21
C LEU A 236 -12.61 -13.10 -2.33
N ASN A 237 -13.23 -13.40 -1.19
CA ASN A 237 -14.54 -14.04 -1.10
C ASN A 237 -15.66 -13.17 -1.70
N ALA A 238 -15.54 -11.85 -1.63
CA ALA A 238 -16.45 -10.89 -2.24
C ALA A 238 -16.25 -10.71 -3.76
N GLY A 239 -15.27 -11.37 -4.37
CA GLY A 239 -15.00 -11.32 -5.82
C GLY A 239 -13.67 -10.69 -6.21
N GLY A 240 -12.85 -10.28 -5.23
CA GLY A 240 -11.49 -9.79 -5.42
C GLY A 240 -11.39 -8.43 -6.12
N ILE A 241 -10.19 -8.12 -6.56
CA ILE A 241 -9.89 -6.85 -7.25
C ILE A 241 -10.72 -6.69 -8.52
N SER A 242 -10.91 -7.76 -9.27
CA SER A 242 -11.72 -7.73 -10.50
C SER A 242 -13.16 -7.31 -10.24
N ALA A 243 -13.76 -7.65 -9.08
CA ALA A 243 -15.09 -7.21 -8.70
C ALA A 243 -15.12 -5.72 -8.37
N ILE A 244 -14.12 -5.21 -7.64
CA ILE A 244 -14.00 -3.77 -7.35
C ILE A 244 -13.85 -2.97 -8.64
N LEU A 245 -12.99 -3.40 -9.56
CA LEU A 245 -12.81 -2.77 -10.85
C LEU A 245 -14.09 -2.81 -11.70
N LYS A 246 -14.84 -3.91 -11.62
CA LYS A 246 -16.14 -4.04 -12.29
C LYS A 246 -17.15 -3.03 -11.75
N GLU A 247 -17.20 -2.83 -10.42
CA GLU A 247 -18.03 -1.79 -9.80
C GLU A 247 -17.58 -0.39 -10.26
N LEU A 248 -16.28 -0.08 -10.16
CA LEU A 248 -15.75 1.21 -10.59
C LEU A 248 -16.04 1.51 -12.07
N SER A 249 -16.05 0.48 -12.92
CA SER A 249 -16.30 0.63 -14.36
C SER A 249 -17.73 1.15 -14.68
N GLN A 250 -18.65 1.10 -13.73
CA GLN A 250 -20.00 1.65 -13.88
C GLN A 250 -20.00 3.18 -13.77
N LYS A 251 -19.02 3.77 -13.10
CA LYS A 251 -18.84 5.22 -13.04
C LYS A 251 -17.97 5.69 -14.21
N LYS A 252 -18.61 6.39 -15.17
CA LYS A 252 -17.92 6.86 -16.38
C LYS A 252 -16.73 7.77 -16.04
N GLY A 253 -15.60 7.52 -16.69
CA GLY A 253 -14.40 8.36 -16.59
C GLY A 253 -13.48 8.02 -15.41
N VAL A 254 -13.79 7.00 -14.58
CA VAL A 254 -12.93 6.55 -13.49
C VAL A 254 -11.83 5.62 -13.98
N LEU A 255 -12.14 4.73 -14.92
CA LEU A 255 -11.19 3.75 -15.44
C LEU A 255 -11.04 3.85 -16.98
N ASN A 256 -9.81 3.67 -17.43
CA ASN A 256 -9.45 3.51 -18.84
C ASN A 256 -9.44 2.01 -19.16
N LEU A 257 -10.56 1.48 -19.69
CA LEU A 257 -10.82 0.04 -19.83
C LEU A 257 -10.17 -0.61 -21.06
N ASP A 258 -9.73 0.17 -22.02
CA ASP A 258 -9.13 -0.28 -23.28
C ASP A 258 -7.62 -0.56 -23.18
N ARG A 259 -7.05 -0.39 -21.98
CA ARG A 259 -5.63 -0.63 -21.76
C ARG A 259 -5.26 -2.10 -21.80
N PRO A 260 -4.16 -2.46 -22.50
CA PRO A 260 -3.70 -3.84 -22.62
C PRO A 260 -3.20 -4.39 -21.27
N THR A 261 -3.25 -5.71 -21.15
CA THR A 261 -2.70 -6.43 -19.99
C THR A 261 -1.84 -7.62 -20.47
N VAL A 262 -1.04 -8.18 -19.57
CA VAL A 262 -0.24 -9.39 -19.83
C VAL A 262 -1.08 -10.59 -20.27
N THR A 263 -2.39 -10.58 -20.01
CA THR A 263 -3.30 -11.66 -20.46
C THR A 263 -3.56 -11.63 -21.98
N GLY A 264 -3.07 -10.62 -22.68
CA GLY A 264 -3.38 -10.37 -24.09
C GLY A 264 -4.78 -9.80 -24.35
N LYS A 265 -5.49 -9.42 -23.29
CA LYS A 265 -6.80 -8.77 -23.30
C LYS A 265 -6.70 -7.37 -22.73
N THR A 266 -7.71 -6.53 -22.98
CA THR A 266 -7.83 -5.24 -22.30
C THR A 266 -8.28 -5.42 -20.85
N LEU A 267 -8.08 -4.38 -20.02
CA LEU A 267 -8.59 -4.36 -18.65
C LEU A 267 -10.10 -4.61 -18.62
N GLY A 268 -10.86 -3.96 -19.50
CA GLY A 268 -12.30 -4.13 -19.59
C GLY A 268 -12.73 -5.55 -19.92
N GLU A 269 -11.99 -6.24 -20.81
CA GLU A 269 -12.25 -7.65 -21.13
C GLU A 269 -11.93 -8.59 -19.97
N THR A 270 -10.86 -8.30 -19.19
CA THR A 270 -10.49 -9.13 -18.03
C THR A 270 -11.54 -9.10 -16.94
N ILE A 271 -12.18 -7.93 -16.71
CA ILE A 271 -13.20 -7.76 -15.66
C ILE A 271 -14.64 -7.97 -16.12
N LYS A 272 -14.85 -8.25 -17.41
CA LYS A 272 -16.20 -8.30 -18.03
C LYS A 272 -17.19 -9.19 -17.28
N HIS A 273 -16.75 -10.35 -16.85
CA HIS A 273 -17.58 -11.37 -16.19
C HIS A 273 -17.41 -11.40 -14.66
N SER A 274 -16.64 -10.49 -14.10
CA SER A 274 -16.46 -10.37 -12.64
C SER A 274 -17.77 -9.93 -11.99
N LYS A 275 -18.00 -10.43 -10.78
CA LYS A 275 -19.21 -10.16 -10.00
C LYS A 275 -18.83 -9.76 -8.57
N ASN A 276 -19.50 -8.77 -8.05
CA ASN A 276 -19.50 -8.49 -6.63
C ASN A 276 -20.44 -9.51 -5.95
N LEU A 277 -19.88 -10.30 -5.04
CA LEU A 277 -20.58 -11.39 -4.37
C LEU A 277 -21.07 -11.01 -2.97
N ASP A 278 -20.54 -9.89 -2.42
CA ASP A 278 -20.89 -9.40 -1.09
C ASP A 278 -20.81 -7.86 -1.01
N ASN A 279 -21.98 -7.22 -1.05
CA ASN A 279 -22.10 -5.77 -0.96
C ASN A 279 -21.79 -5.19 0.43
N SER A 280 -21.61 -6.01 1.45
CA SER A 280 -21.15 -5.56 2.77
C SER A 280 -19.64 -5.32 2.78
N ILE A 281 -18.89 -6.03 1.95
CA ILE A 281 -17.43 -5.93 1.80
C ILE A 281 -17.06 -4.97 0.66
N ILE A 282 -17.62 -5.19 -0.53
CA ILE A 282 -17.44 -4.33 -1.70
C ILE A 282 -18.76 -3.57 -1.93
N ARG A 283 -18.79 -2.29 -1.60
CA ARG A 283 -19.95 -1.43 -1.83
C ARG A 283 -20.16 -1.17 -3.32
N THR A 284 -21.40 -0.87 -3.71
CA THR A 284 -21.69 -0.44 -5.08
C THR A 284 -21.38 1.05 -5.27
N VAL A 285 -21.21 1.49 -6.51
CA VAL A 285 -20.96 2.91 -6.84
C VAL A 285 -22.12 3.81 -6.44
N GLU A 286 -23.34 3.30 -6.32
CA GLU A 286 -24.53 4.03 -5.86
C GLU A 286 -24.60 4.16 -4.33
N ASN A 287 -23.91 3.26 -3.59
CA ASN A 287 -23.92 3.25 -2.13
C ASN A 287 -22.51 3.04 -1.56
N PRO A 288 -21.53 3.91 -1.86
CA PRO A 288 -20.15 3.79 -1.39
C PRO A 288 -20.03 4.09 0.11
N PHE A 289 -18.88 3.78 0.71
CA PHE A 289 -18.53 4.27 2.05
C PHE A 289 -18.31 5.78 2.07
N SER A 290 -17.77 6.32 0.97
CA SER A 290 -17.60 7.75 0.69
C SER A 290 -17.65 7.96 -0.81
N ASN A 291 -18.14 9.13 -1.24
CA ASN A 291 -18.11 9.54 -2.65
C ASN A 291 -16.70 9.92 -3.14
N GLU A 292 -15.79 10.14 -2.21
CA GLU A 292 -14.38 10.47 -2.43
C GLU A 292 -13.49 9.32 -1.96
N GLY A 293 -12.31 9.22 -2.56
CA GLY A 293 -11.34 8.17 -2.31
C GLY A 293 -10.73 8.19 -0.91
N GLY A 294 -10.12 7.05 -0.54
CA GLY A 294 -9.53 6.86 0.79
C GLY A 294 -8.15 7.49 1.00
N LEU A 295 -7.60 8.23 0.02
CA LEU A 295 -6.33 8.96 0.13
C LEU A 295 -6.51 10.41 -0.33
N ALA A 296 -5.77 11.34 0.30
CA ALA A 296 -5.73 12.74 -0.11
C ALA A 296 -4.31 13.33 0.00
N VAL A 297 -4.04 14.32 -0.84
CA VAL A 297 -2.85 15.17 -0.75
C VAL A 297 -3.26 16.49 -0.12
N LEU A 298 -2.63 16.86 0.99
CA LEU A 298 -2.87 18.09 1.72
C LEU A 298 -1.74 19.10 1.43
N TYR A 299 -2.09 20.37 1.32
CA TYR A 299 -1.16 21.47 1.08
C TYR A 299 -1.26 22.51 2.20
N GLY A 300 -0.14 23.14 2.53
CA GLY A 300 -0.09 24.18 3.55
C GLY A 300 1.32 24.74 3.73
N ASN A 301 1.48 25.68 4.67
CA ASN A 301 2.76 26.33 4.93
C ASN A 301 3.85 25.37 5.45
N ILE A 302 3.48 24.26 6.08
CA ILE A 302 4.43 23.21 6.52
C ILE A 302 4.74 22.24 5.35
N ALA A 303 3.80 22.05 4.43
CA ALA A 303 3.90 21.16 3.30
C ALA A 303 3.49 21.88 2.00
N PRO A 304 4.27 22.86 1.51
CA PRO A 304 3.91 23.63 0.32
C PRO A 304 3.81 22.77 -0.94
N ASP A 305 4.61 21.72 -1.02
CA ASP A 305 4.63 20.80 -2.16
C ASP A 305 3.71 19.58 -1.95
N GLY A 306 3.05 19.48 -0.80
CA GLY A 306 2.05 18.47 -0.48
C GLY A 306 2.49 17.46 0.58
N SER A 307 1.49 16.81 1.15
CA SER A 307 1.62 15.72 2.12
C SER A 307 0.49 14.72 1.90
N VAL A 308 0.67 13.46 2.26
CA VAL A 308 -0.33 12.40 2.02
C VAL A 308 -0.96 11.95 3.32
N VAL A 309 -2.27 11.76 3.30
CA VAL A 309 -3.05 11.19 4.40
C VAL A 309 -3.98 10.09 3.88
N LYS A 310 -4.15 9.04 4.68
CA LYS A 310 -5.11 7.97 4.43
C LYS A 310 -6.46 8.38 5.03
N THR A 311 -7.24 9.18 4.29
CA THR A 311 -8.53 9.73 4.73
C THR A 311 -9.53 8.63 5.08
N GLY A 312 -9.52 7.51 4.37
CA GLY A 312 -10.37 6.36 4.64
C GLY A 312 -10.16 5.69 6.00
N ALA A 313 -9.06 6.00 6.70
CA ALA A 313 -8.74 5.50 8.03
C ALA A 313 -8.75 6.60 9.12
N VAL A 314 -9.24 7.80 8.80
CA VAL A 314 -9.39 8.93 9.73
C VAL A 314 -10.83 8.97 10.26
N ASP A 315 -10.98 9.17 11.57
CA ASP A 315 -12.30 9.43 12.17
C ASP A 315 -12.84 10.78 11.66
N GLU A 316 -14.11 10.85 11.31
CA GLU A 316 -14.74 12.08 10.77
C GLU A 316 -14.51 13.30 11.67
N LYS A 317 -14.46 13.13 12.99
CA LYS A 317 -14.18 14.19 13.96
C LYS A 317 -12.78 14.75 13.85
N MET A 318 -11.86 14.00 13.25
CA MET A 318 -10.44 14.37 13.07
C MET A 318 -10.13 14.94 11.70
N LEU A 319 -11.12 15.08 10.81
CA LEU A 319 -10.95 15.80 9.53
C LEU A 319 -10.65 17.30 9.73
N PHE A 320 -11.03 17.84 10.89
CA PHE A 320 -10.63 19.16 11.38
C PHE A 320 -10.02 19.00 12.75
N HIS A 321 -8.76 19.39 12.91
CA HIS A 321 -8.08 19.34 14.20
C HIS A 321 -7.16 20.54 14.38
N THR A 322 -7.19 21.10 15.59
CA THR A 322 -6.28 22.18 16.01
C THR A 322 -5.85 21.92 17.43
N GLY A 323 -4.57 22.04 17.70
CA GLY A 323 -4.05 21.79 19.03
C GLY A 323 -2.60 22.20 19.20
N PRO A 324 -2.09 22.19 20.45
CA PRO A 324 -0.69 22.46 20.72
C PRO A 324 0.22 21.38 20.13
N ALA A 325 1.36 21.80 19.59
CA ALA A 325 2.35 20.88 19.04
C ALA A 325 3.16 20.23 20.15
N ARG A 326 3.26 18.89 20.13
CA ARG A 326 4.22 18.09 20.91
C ARG A 326 5.29 17.59 19.96
N ILE A 327 6.50 18.18 20.08
CA ILE A 327 7.58 17.98 19.12
C ILE A 327 8.56 16.96 19.68
N TYR A 328 8.91 15.96 18.85
CA TYR A 328 9.89 14.93 19.12
C TYR A 328 10.90 14.87 17.97
N GLU A 329 12.16 14.63 18.28
CA GLU A 329 13.26 14.64 17.31
C GLU A 329 13.53 13.25 16.71
N SER A 330 12.73 12.25 17.09
CA SER A 330 12.77 10.89 16.54
C SER A 330 11.47 10.14 16.83
N GLN A 331 11.22 9.06 16.06
CA GLN A 331 10.11 8.15 16.33
C GLN A 331 10.22 7.47 17.71
N ASP A 332 11.44 7.20 18.16
CA ASP A 332 11.68 6.51 19.44
C ASP A 332 11.37 7.43 20.63
N GLU A 333 11.68 8.72 20.52
CA GLU A 333 11.28 9.72 21.52
C GLU A 333 9.76 9.89 21.54
N ALA A 334 9.14 10.01 20.35
CA ALA A 334 7.69 10.13 20.25
C ALA A 334 6.98 8.92 20.84
N LEU A 335 7.46 7.70 20.54
CA LEU A 335 6.90 6.47 21.11
C LEU A 335 6.95 6.49 22.64
N ARG A 336 8.08 6.84 23.21
CA ARG A 336 8.22 6.96 24.68
C ARG A 336 7.29 8.01 25.25
N GLY A 337 7.27 9.22 24.70
CA GLY A 337 6.40 10.29 25.18
C GLY A 337 4.90 9.94 25.09
N ILE A 338 4.50 9.20 24.07
CA ILE A 338 3.11 8.70 23.94
C ILE A 338 2.80 7.69 25.05
N LEU A 339 3.67 6.68 25.23
CA LEU A 339 3.47 5.61 26.22
C LEU A 339 3.58 6.12 27.67
N ASP A 340 4.44 7.10 27.93
CA ASP A 340 4.60 7.76 29.24
C ASP A 340 3.46 8.75 29.55
N GLY A 341 2.52 8.93 28.58
CA GLY A 341 1.36 9.79 28.74
C GLY A 341 1.66 11.29 28.71
N GLU A 342 2.75 11.72 28.10
CA GLU A 342 3.05 13.14 27.86
C GLU A 342 2.09 13.74 26.85
N VAL A 343 1.66 12.95 25.84
CA VAL A 343 0.70 13.33 24.81
C VAL A 343 -0.71 13.28 25.39
N LYS A 344 -1.45 14.37 25.22
CA LYS A 344 -2.81 14.54 25.73
C LYS A 344 -3.83 14.67 24.60
N ALA A 345 -5.09 14.40 24.91
CA ALA A 345 -6.20 14.66 24.00
C ALA A 345 -6.18 16.15 23.55
N GLY A 346 -6.25 16.38 22.26
CA GLY A 346 -6.17 17.70 21.65
C GLY A 346 -4.79 18.07 21.11
N ASP A 347 -3.73 17.32 21.46
CA ASP A 347 -2.38 17.61 20.96
C ASP A 347 -2.22 17.27 19.46
N VAL A 348 -1.22 17.90 18.84
CA VAL A 348 -0.66 17.51 17.54
C VAL A 348 0.76 17.01 17.79
N VAL A 349 0.99 15.73 17.62
CA VAL A 349 2.34 15.12 17.69
C VAL A 349 3.10 15.46 16.42
N VAL A 350 4.31 15.99 16.56
CA VAL A 350 5.19 16.33 15.44
C VAL A 350 6.49 15.56 15.58
N ILE A 351 6.75 14.62 14.66
CA ILE A 351 8.01 13.86 14.64
C ILE A 351 8.89 14.43 13.52
N ARG A 352 10.09 14.87 13.89
CA ARG A 352 11.07 15.46 12.98
C ARG A 352 12.26 14.54 12.75
N TYR A 353 13.04 14.82 11.69
CA TYR A 353 14.28 14.13 11.32
C TYR A 353 14.12 12.63 11.03
N GLU A 354 12.94 12.22 10.59
CA GLU A 354 12.67 10.87 10.07
C GLU A 354 12.46 10.86 8.54
N GLY A 355 12.59 12.03 7.92
CA GLY A 355 12.46 12.24 6.48
C GLY A 355 13.77 12.05 5.71
N PRO A 356 13.77 12.30 4.38
CA PRO A 356 14.92 12.03 3.49
C PRO A 356 16.15 12.88 3.81
N LYS A 357 15.99 14.04 4.46
CA LYS A 357 17.10 14.96 4.80
C LYS A 357 17.60 14.83 6.24
N GLY A 358 17.06 13.99 7.06
CA GLY A 358 17.42 13.89 8.47
C GLY A 358 17.28 12.50 9.07
N GLY A 359 16.43 11.64 8.48
CA GLY A 359 16.16 10.29 8.93
C GLY A 359 16.93 9.25 8.10
N PRO A 360 18.01 8.64 8.63
CA PRO A 360 18.75 7.62 7.88
C PRO A 360 17.84 6.50 7.39
N GLY A 361 17.74 6.33 6.03
CA GLY A 361 16.91 5.32 5.41
C GLY A 361 15.41 5.59 5.47
N MET A 362 14.96 6.73 5.98
CA MET A 362 13.56 7.14 6.10
C MET A 362 12.65 5.98 6.55
N PRO A 363 12.76 5.53 7.82
CA PRO A 363 12.08 4.33 8.31
C PRO A 363 10.56 4.45 8.21
N GLU A 364 9.90 3.32 7.99
CA GLU A 364 8.44 3.23 8.07
C GLU A 364 7.99 3.23 9.52
N MET A 365 7.29 4.27 9.95
CA MET A 365 6.78 4.39 11.31
C MET A 365 5.43 3.70 11.46
N LEU A 366 5.34 2.75 12.40
CA LEU A 366 4.09 2.12 12.83
C LEU A 366 3.92 2.26 14.36
N SER A 367 5.01 2.16 15.12
CA SER A 367 4.93 2.14 16.58
C SER A 367 4.29 3.41 17.18
N PRO A 368 4.67 4.64 16.79
CA PRO A 368 4.03 5.85 17.33
C PRO A 368 2.54 5.94 16.99
N THR A 369 2.16 5.60 15.75
CA THR A 369 0.75 5.66 15.31
C THR A 369 -0.11 4.62 16.01
N SER A 370 0.42 3.40 16.16
CA SER A 370 -0.27 2.32 16.90
C SER A 370 -0.34 2.60 18.40
N ALA A 371 0.70 3.22 18.98
CA ALA A 371 0.66 3.64 20.39
C ALA A 371 -0.45 4.68 20.64
N ILE A 372 -0.60 5.69 19.77
CA ILE A 372 -1.69 6.67 19.84
C ILE A 372 -3.05 5.95 19.83
N MET A 373 -3.23 4.97 18.94
CA MET A 373 -4.47 4.20 18.86
C MET A 373 -4.69 3.35 20.12
N GLY A 374 -3.64 2.60 20.53
CA GLY A 374 -3.69 1.73 21.71
C GLY A 374 -3.91 2.47 23.03
N MET A 375 -3.42 3.71 23.13
CA MET A 375 -3.65 4.59 24.30
C MET A 375 -5.04 5.29 24.27
N GLY A 376 -5.92 4.94 23.32
CA GLY A 376 -7.25 5.55 23.19
C GLY A 376 -7.27 7.00 22.72
N LEU A 377 -6.19 7.46 22.08
CA LEU A 377 -6.01 8.83 21.60
C LEU A 377 -6.30 9.00 20.09
N GLY A 378 -6.60 7.94 19.36
CA GLY A 378 -6.71 7.94 17.90
C GLY A 378 -7.76 8.89 17.29
N SER A 379 -8.82 9.22 18.05
CA SER A 379 -9.84 10.20 17.66
C SER A 379 -9.68 11.56 18.37
N LYS A 380 -8.48 11.84 18.92
CA LYS A 380 -8.23 13.02 19.77
C LYS A 380 -6.88 13.68 19.51
N VAL A 381 -5.98 13.01 18.81
CA VAL A 381 -4.60 13.45 18.53
C VAL A 381 -4.32 13.29 17.05
N ALA A 382 -3.73 14.31 16.45
CA ALA A 382 -3.17 14.22 15.10
C ALA A 382 -1.65 14.01 15.16
N LEU A 383 -1.07 13.37 14.14
CA LEU A 383 0.35 13.15 14.03
C LEU A 383 0.86 13.64 12.67
N ILE A 384 1.93 14.42 12.69
CA ILE A 384 2.60 14.95 11.51
C ILE A 384 4.07 14.53 11.54
N THR A 385 4.65 14.19 10.40
CA THR A 385 6.08 13.88 10.30
C THR A 385 6.66 14.32 8.96
N ASP A 386 7.94 14.66 8.95
CA ASP A 386 8.75 14.80 7.74
C ASP A 386 9.13 13.44 7.14
N GLY A 387 8.89 12.35 7.87
CA GLY A 387 9.05 10.96 7.46
C GLY A 387 7.82 10.36 6.77
N ARG A 388 7.67 9.05 6.88
CA ARG A 388 6.56 8.28 6.32
C ARG A 388 6.01 7.25 7.30
N PHE A 389 4.77 6.86 7.08
CA PHE A 389 4.10 5.87 7.90
C PHE A 389 3.99 4.51 7.19
N SER A 390 3.86 3.46 7.98
CA SER A 390 3.49 2.12 7.51
C SER A 390 2.09 2.12 6.89
N GLY A 391 1.85 1.22 5.95
CA GLY A 391 0.53 0.99 5.38
C GLY A 391 -0.51 0.51 6.40
N GLY A 392 -0.07 -0.02 7.55
CA GLY A 392 -0.92 -0.38 8.68
C GLY A 392 -1.36 0.79 9.56
N THR A 393 -0.94 2.02 9.24
CA THR A 393 -1.30 3.21 10.02
C THR A 393 -2.76 3.59 9.81
N ARG A 394 -3.43 3.96 10.92
CA ARG A 394 -4.76 4.57 10.94
C ARG A 394 -4.78 5.79 11.86
N GLY A 395 -5.83 6.63 11.75
CA GLY A 395 -5.95 7.90 12.44
C GLY A 395 -5.44 9.09 11.62
N ALA A 396 -5.48 10.29 12.19
CA ALA A 396 -5.07 11.53 11.54
C ALA A 396 -3.54 11.64 11.47
N CYS A 397 -2.92 10.84 10.60
CA CYS A 397 -1.47 10.72 10.42
C CYS A 397 -1.06 11.25 9.04
N ILE A 398 -0.28 12.34 9.01
CA ILE A 398 0.07 13.11 7.83
C ILE A 398 1.59 12.99 7.59
N GLY A 399 1.97 12.34 6.49
CA GLY A 399 3.36 12.17 6.07
C GLY A 399 3.77 13.18 5.01
N LEU A 400 4.78 13.99 5.31
CA LEU A 400 5.23 15.07 4.44
C LEU A 400 6.18 14.60 3.33
N SER A 401 6.88 13.46 3.53
CA SER A 401 7.97 13.03 2.64
C SER A 401 7.55 12.21 1.45
N LEU A 402 6.28 11.81 1.34
CA LEU A 402 5.83 10.91 0.26
C LEU A 402 5.83 11.57 -1.12
N ILE A 403 5.90 12.88 -1.17
CA ILE A 403 5.84 13.69 -2.41
C ILE A 403 7.19 14.31 -2.76
N HIS A 404 8.04 14.61 -1.76
CA HIS A 404 9.32 15.29 -1.95
C HIS A 404 10.49 14.37 -2.30
N ILE A 405 10.28 13.09 -2.42
CA ILE A 405 11.34 12.18 -2.84
C ILE A 405 11.49 12.29 -4.34
N SER A 406 12.20 13.32 -4.79
CA SER A 406 13.10 13.09 -5.90
C SER A 406 14.06 12.00 -5.39
N GLU A 407 13.91 10.80 -5.90
CA GLU A 407 14.89 9.73 -5.75
C GLU A 407 16.27 10.36 -5.85
N PRO A 408 17.23 9.99 -4.99
CA PRO A 408 18.59 10.44 -5.20
C PRO A 408 18.91 10.09 -6.64
N THR A 409 19.02 11.11 -7.47
CA THR A 409 19.39 10.93 -8.86
C THR A 409 20.74 10.22 -8.80
N ARG A 410 20.73 8.90 -9.02
CA ARG A 410 21.97 8.23 -9.36
C ARG A 410 22.51 8.96 -10.57
N PRO A 411 23.74 9.44 -10.54
CA PRO A 411 24.39 9.76 -11.78
C PRO A 411 24.24 8.50 -12.62
N ARG A 412 23.64 8.59 -13.79
CA ARG A 412 23.65 7.51 -14.81
C ARG A 412 25.11 7.34 -15.20
N LEU A 413 25.84 6.54 -14.41
CA LEU A 413 27.29 6.35 -14.56
C LEU A 413 27.63 5.22 -15.51
N ILE A 414 26.67 4.70 -16.28
CA ILE A 414 26.99 3.71 -17.31
C ILE A 414 26.16 4.04 -18.57
N SER A 415 26.67 4.97 -19.36
CA SER A 415 26.48 4.91 -20.81
C SER A 415 27.70 4.17 -21.37
N TYR A 416 27.53 2.95 -21.78
CA TYR A 416 28.44 2.31 -22.71
C TYR A 416 27.99 2.58 -24.11
#